data_67f879476abab44e586dfc1a862b51b8
#
_entry.id   67f879476abab44e586dfc1a862b51b8
#
_cell.length_a   1.000
_cell.length_b   1.000
_cell.length_c   1.000
_cell.angle_alpha   90.00
_cell.angle_beta   90.00
_cell.angle_gamma   90.00
#
_symmetry.space_group_name_H-M   'P 1'
#
loop_
_entity.id
_entity.type
_entity.pdbx_description
1 polymer ?
#
loop_
_entity_poly.entity_id
_entity_poly.type
_entity_poly.pdbx_seq_one_letter_code
_entity_poly.pdbx_strand_id
1 'polypeptide(L)'
;MNIYKLLQLNRKIKSHRIKFLALYLLHKFNKRYLAVNLDPVMACNLRCKMCYFTDADYVKTLKGQFKDDDLDQVAKAIFKRALKLQIGCGTEPTLYKNLVRIVELGKQYKVPYISITTNANLLTEEKIEDLLKAGLNEFTISLHGVTKESYENFMKKANYEKFQNAFKAFAKLKATYDFKVRINYTFNKDNFYELKDFFKHFSAKGFDILQIRPIQKIGNTEYNDFDISSLEKDYPKMISEIRANCIENHIILMAPETLSTLQGENQSSLIFDYTFCYVSPNKFWKEGFNWREESFNDYSKKIGWSQLLFSNAFKSKSELKTLSNRLNYEIEFN
;
A
#
# COMPACT_ATOMS: atom_id res chain seq x y z
N MET A 1 2.65 6.65 16.97
CA MET A 1 1.21 6.34 16.73
C MET A 1 1.13 4.99 16.02
N ASN A 2 0.32 4.06 16.52
CA ASN A 2 0.16 2.76 15.87
C ASN A 2 -0.91 2.84 14.77
N ILE A 3 -0.47 2.89 13.50
CA ILE A 3 -1.35 3.01 12.33
C ILE A 3 -2.31 1.81 12.22
N TYR A 4 -1.89 0.62 12.62
CA TYR A 4 -2.71 -0.59 12.59
C TYR A 4 -3.89 -0.52 13.56
N LYS A 5 -3.69 0.01 14.79
CA LYS A 5 -4.80 0.26 15.72
C LYS A 5 -5.81 1.26 15.15
N LEU A 6 -5.34 2.26 14.41
CA LEU A 6 -6.23 3.23 13.75
C LEU A 6 -7.03 2.57 12.61
N LEU A 7 -6.41 1.70 11.82
CA LEU A 7 -7.10 0.94 10.79
C LEU A 7 -8.16 0.01 11.39
N GLN A 8 -7.84 -0.69 12.51
CA GLN A 8 -8.82 -1.49 13.26
C GLN A 8 -10.00 -0.65 13.76
N LEU A 9 -9.74 0.53 14.32
CA LEU A 9 -10.79 1.44 14.80
C LEU A 9 -11.69 1.88 13.63
N ASN A 10 -11.10 2.29 12.49
CA ASN A 10 -11.86 2.66 11.29
C ASN A 10 -12.75 1.51 10.80
N ARG A 11 -12.31 0.27 10.93
CA ARG A 11 -13.08 -0.91 10.57
C ARG A 11 -14.23 -1.17 11.55
N LYS A 12 -14.01 -1.02 12.87
CA LYS A 12 -15.06 -1.18 13.89
C LYS A 12 -16.17 -0.15 13.75
N ILE A 13 -15.86 1.07 13.33
CA ILE A 13 -16.86 2.12 13.08
C ILE A 13 -17.58 1.82 11.77
N LYS A 14 -18.78 1.22 11.83
CA LYS A 14 -19.58 0.88 10.64
C LYS A 14 -20.35 2.09 10.07
N SER A 15 -20.65 3.10 10.88
CA SER A 15 -21.42 4.27 10.49
C SER A 15 -20.57 5.23 9.65
N HIS A 16 -20.97 5.44 8.39
CA HIS A 16 -20.35 6.46 7.53
C HIS A 16 -20.55 7.88 8.08
N ARG A 17 -21.70 8.14 8.73
CA ARG A 17 -22.02 9.43 9.35
C ARG A 17 -20.97 9.81 10.40
N ILE A 18 -20.65 8.88 11.31
CA ILE A 18 -19.62 9.09 12.31
C ILE A 18 -18.25 9.31 11.66
N LYS A 19 -17.92 8.56 10.61
CA LYS A 19 -16.66 8.73 9.88
C LYS A 19 -16.55 10.11 9.24
N PHE A 20 -17.59 10.59 8.56
CA PHE A 20 -17.58 11.93 7.95
C PHE A 20 -17.56 13.05 8.99
N LEU A 21 -18.31 12.93 10.09
CA LEU A 21 -18.23 13.90 11.20
C LEU A 21 -16.83 13.93 11.84
N ALA A 22 -16.21 12.75 12.03
CA ALA A 22 -14.82 12.69 12.51
C ALA A 22 -13.86 13.38 11.54
N LEU A 23 -13.97 13.13 10.22
CA LEU A 23 -13.17 13.81 9.21
C LEU A 23 -13.40 15.32 9.19
N TYR A 24 -14.65 15.77 9.32
CA TYR A 24 -15.00 17.17 9.43
C TYR A 24 -14.27 17.84 10.61
N LEU A 25 -14.33 17.22 11.80
CA LEU A 25 -13.65 17.74 12.98
C LEU A 25 -12.13 17.74 12.82
N LEU A 26 -11.54 16.63 12.32
CA LEU A 26 -10.12 16.57 12.04
C LEU A 26 -9.69 17.65 11.04
N HIS A 27 -10.50 17.88 10.01
CA HIS A 27 -10.23 18.93 9.03
C HIS A 27 -10.30 20.33 9.66
N LYS A 28 -11.39 20.63 10.37
CA LYS A 28 -11.64 21.92 11.02
C LYS A 28 -10.52 22.30 12.02
N PHE A 29 -10.00 21.31 12.76
CA PHE A 29 -8.91 21.51 13.71
C PHE A 29 -7.51 21.30 13.11
N ASN A 30 -7.37 21.32 11.80
CA ASN A 30 -6.09 21.15 11.09
C ASN A 30 -5.33 19.87 11.47
N LYS A 31 -6.05 18.80 11.87
CA LYS A 31 -5.45 17.51 12.18
C LYS A 31 -5.15 16.70 10.92
N ARG A 32 -4.25 15.72 11.05
CA ARG A 32 -3.83 14.83 9.95
C ARG A 32 -4.84 13.73 9.74
N TYR A 33 -5.20 13.46 8.49
CA TYR A 33 -6.09 12.35 8.12
C TYR A 33 -5.86 11.81 6.70
N LEU A 34 -4.98 12.44 5.91
CA LEU A 34 -4.69 11.99 4.55
C LEU A 34 -3.74 10.81 4.55
N ALA A 35 -4.06 9.78 3.78
CA ALA A 35 -3.15 8.71 3.39
C ALA A 35 -2.57 9.07 2.01
N VAL A 36 -1.37 9.62 2.00
CA VAL A 36 -0.68 10.02 0.78
C VAL A 36 0.05 8.81 0.20
N ASN A 37 -0.25 8.48 -1.06
CA ASN A 37 0.35 7.41 -1.83
C ASN A 37 1.11 8.05 -2.99
N LEU A 38 2.43 7.96 -2.97
CA LEU A 38 3.32 8.68 -3.87
C LEU A 38 4.13 7.72 -4.72
N ASP A 39 3.94 7.76 -6.05
CA ASP A 39 4.80 7.09 -7.02
C ASP A 39 5.81 8.12 -7.59
N PRO A 40 7.08 8.07 -7.17
CA PRO A 40 8.05 9.11 -7.56
C PRO A 40 8.54 8.97 -9.00
N VAL A 41 8.41 7.80 -9.59
CA VAL A 41 8.83 7.48 -10.96
C VAL A 41 7.81 6.55 -11.61
N MET A 42 7.48 6.78 -12.87
CA MET A 42 6.50 5.99 -13.61
C MET A 42 7.17 4.80 -14.33
N ALA A 43 7.88 3.95 -13.56
CA ALA A 43 8.64 2.80 -14.07
C ALA A 43 8.64 1.62 -13.09
N CYS A 44 8.89 0.42 -13.62
CA CYS A 44 9.17 -0.77 -12.83
C CYS A 44 10.24 -1.61 -13.54
N ASN A 45 11.14 -2.20 -12.76
CA ASN A 45 12.18 -3.13 -13.25
C ASN A 45 11.64 -4.53 -13.53
N LEU A 46 10.46 -4.89 -13.01
CA LEU A 46 9.83 -6.19 -13.20
C LEU A 46 8.68 -6.14 -14.22
N ARG A 47 8.23 -7.34 -14.62
CA ARG A 47 7.08 -7.58 -15.49
C ARG A 47 6.23 -8.72 -14.90
N CYS A 48 5.71 -8.50 -13.67
CA CYS A 48 4.86 -9.48 -13.01
C CYS A 48 3.64 -9.80 -13.86
N LYS A 49 3.33 -11.08 -14.07
CA LYS A 49 2.28 -11.54 -14.99
C LYS A 49 0.93 -10.88 -14.79
N MET A 50 0.55 -10.59 -13.53
CA MET A 50 -0.73 -9.96 -13.19
C MET A 50 -0.73 -8.43 -13.28
N CYS A 51 0.39 -7.80 -13.65
CA CYS A 51 0.56 -6.36 -13.58
C CYS A 51 0.46 -5.74 -14.97
N TYR A 52 -0.16 -4.56 -15.05
CA TYR A 52 -0.23 -3.77 -16.28
C TYR A 52 1.14 -3.40 -16.89
N PHE A 53 2.24 -3.58 -16.15
CA PHE A 53 3.59 -3.47 -16.72
C PHE A 53 3.93 -4.58 -17.73
N THR A 54 3.08 -5.61 -17.89
CA THR A 54 3.18 -6.58 -19.00
C THR A 54 2.57 -6.08 -20.31
N ASP A 55 1.70 -5.07 -20.27
CA ASP A 55 1.15 -4.40 -21.43
C ASP A 55 2.19 -3.41 -21.98
N ALA A 56 2.88 -3.80 -23.09
CA ALA A 56 3.95 -3.01 -23.66
C ALA A 56 3.47 -1.64 -24.19
N ASP A 57 2.26 -1.54 -24.69
CA ASP A 57 1.71 -0.29 -25.22
C ASP A 57 1.32 0.66 -24.08
N TYR A 58 0.71 0.13 -23.03
CA TYR A 58 0.44 0.93 -21.85
C TYR A 58 1.73 1.43 -21.19
N VAL A 59 2.77 0.59 -21.07
CA VAL A 59 4.07 0.97 -20.49
C VAL A 59 4.73 2.11 -21.26
N LYS A 60 4.57 2.18 -22.57
CA LYS A 60 5.08 3.32 -23.37
C LYS A 60 4.45 4.66 -22.99
N THR A 61 3.23 4.65 -22.44
CA THR A 61 2.54 5.86 -21.95
C THR A 61 3.00 6.29 -20.57
N LEU A 62 3.57 5.36 -19.79
CA LEU A 62 4.06 5.62 -18.45
C LEU A 62 5.44 6.28 -18.50
N LYS A 63 5.46 7.60 -18.40
CA LYS A 63 6.70 8.39 -18.47
C LYS A 63 6.75 9.39 -17.32
N GLY A 64 7.97 9.73 -16.93
CA GLY A 64 8.24 10.80 -15.99
C GLY A 64 8.69 10.34 -14.61
N GLN A 65 9.36 11.25 -13.95
CA GLN A 65 9.74 11.18 -12.56
C GLN A 65 9.65 12.58 -11.97
N PHE A 66 9.48 12.68 -10.66
CA PHE A 66 9.54 13.98 -10.00
C PHE A 66 10.95 14.57 -10.09
N LYS A 67 11.03 15.87 -10.32
CA LYS A 67 12.23 16.67 -10.06
C LYS A 67 12.30 16.99 -8.57
N ASP A 68 13.46 17.35 -8.05
CA ASP A 68 13.62 17.64 -6.64
C ASP A 68 12.75 18.81 -6.17
N ASP A 69 12.67 19.89 -6.97
CA ASP A 69 11.80 21.03 -6.69
C ASP A 69 10.31 20.63 -6.64
N ASP A 70 9.88 19.71 -7.52
CA ASP A 70 8.52 19.19 -7.51
C ASP A 70 8.23 18.40 -6.23
N LEU A 71 9.19 17.63 -5.72
CA LEU A 71 9.03 16.90 -4.44
C LEU A 71 8.86 17.85 -3.26
N ASP A 72 9.65 18.92 -3.20
CA ASP A 72 9.54 19.93 -2.16
C ASP A 72 8.17 20.62 -2.21
N GLN A 73 7.67 20.92 -3.40
CA GLN A 73 6.32 21.50 -3.56
C GLN A 73 5.21 20.51 -3.18
N VAL A 74 5.31 19.23 -3.58
CA VAL A 74 4.37 18.18 -3.13
C VAL A 74 4.35 18.08 -1.62
N ALA A 75 5.53 18.04 -0.98
CA ALA A 75 5.63 17.96 0.47
C ALA A 75 5.00 19.20 1.15
N LYS A 76 5.27 20.39 0.66
CA LYS A 76 4.65 21.65 1.12
C LYS A 76 3.13 21.64 0.96
N ALA A 77 2.65 21.14 -0.18
CA ALA A 77 1.22 21.12 -0.51
C ALA A 77 0.42 20.19 0.42
N ILE A 78 0.90 18.96 0.71
CA ILE A 78 0.04 17.93 1.33
C ILE A 78 0.61 17.26 2.60
N PHE A 79 1.94 17.25 2.84
CA PHE A 79 2.50 16.45 3.95
C PHE A 79 2.12 16.97 5.33
N LYS A 80 1.78 18.25 5.48
CA LYS A 80 1.25 18.79 6.74
C LYS A 80 -0.05 18.11 7.19
N ARG A 81 -0.83 17.59 6.23
CA ARG A 81 -2.12 16.93 6.49
C ARG A 81 -2.03 15.39 6.35
N ALA A 82 -0.86 14.88 5.94
CA ALA A 82 -0.61 13.46 5.82
C ALA A 82 -0.52 12.79 7.21
N LEU A 83 -1.34 11.78 7.40
CA LEU A 83 -1.29 10.85 8.53
C LEU A 83 -0.34 9.69 8.22
N LYS A 84 -0.32 9.29 6.95
CA LYS A 84 0.57 8.26 6.39
C LYS A 84 1.10 8.74 5.05
N LEU A 85 2.40 8.47 4.80
CA LEU A 85 3.04 8.57 3.50
C LEU A 85 3.44 7.15 3.06
N GLN A 86 2.87 6.69 1.96
CA GLN A 86 3.21 5.43 1.30
C GLN A 86 3.98 5.78 0.03
N ILE A 87 5.24 5.35 -0.07
CA ILE A 87 6.07 5.54 -1.26
C ILE A 87 6.01 4.25 -2.08
N GLY A 88 5.67 4.35 -3.36
CA GLY A 88 5.38 3.20 -4.20
C GLY A 88 3.95 2.67 -3.98
N CYS A 89 3.17 2.70 -5.02
CA CYS A 89 1.77 2.24 -5.02
C CYS A 89 1.49 1.38 -6.27
N GLY A 90 1.87 1.87 -7.44
CA GLY A 90 1.70 1.21 -8.72
C GLY A 90 3.01 1.00 -9.49
N THR A 91 4.13 1.53 -8.99
CA THR A 91 5.43 1.51 -9.67
C THR A 91 6.52 1.00 -8.74
N GLU A 92 7.78 0.91 -9.20
CA GLU A 92 8.90 0.51 -8.33
C GLU A 92 9.69 1.74 -7.85
N PRO A 93 9.50 2.18 -6.61
CA PRO A 93 10.09 3.42 -6.12
C PRO A 93 11.61 3.36 -5.97
N THR A 94 12.22 2.18 -5.86
CA THR A 94 13.68 2.04 -5.74
C THR A 94 14.45 2.37 -7.02
N LEU A 95 13.75 2.60 -8.13
CA LEU A 95 14.30 3.17 -9.36
C LEU A 95 14.52 4.69 -9.28
N TYR A 96 13.87 5.35 -8.32
CA TYR A 96 14.00 6.78 -8.14
C TYR A 96 15.28 7.11 -7.36
N LYS A 97 16.15 7.94 -7.94
CA LYS A 97 17.50 8.22 -7.36
C LYS A 97 17.42 8.88 -5.98
N ASN A 98 16.51 9.84 -5.80
CA ASN A 98 16.40 10.63 -4.58
C ASN A 98 15.33 10.07 -3.62
N LEU A 99 15.20 8.73 -3.55
CA LEU A 99 14.22 8.05 -2.73
C LEU A 99 14.32 8.42 -1.23
N VAL A 100 15.54 8.52 -0.71
CA VAL A 100 15.83 8.91 0.68
C VAL A 100 15.28 10.30 0.98
N ARG A 101 15.41 11.26 0.04
CA ARG A 101 14.88 12.63 0.17
C ARG A 101 13.37 12.64 0.44
N ILE A 102 12.59 11.72 -0.15
CA ILE A 102 11.14 11.65 0.09
C ILE A 102 10.86 11.30 1.56
N VAL A 103 11.64 10.38 2.14
CA VAL A 103 11.53 10.01 3.56
C VAL A 103 11.91 11.17 4.46
N GLU A 104 13.02 11.87 4.16
CA GLU A 104 13.47 13.06 4.88
C GLU A 104 12.42 14.17 4.86
N LEU A 105 11.82 14.47 3.70
CA LEU A 105 10.70 15.41 3.58
C LEU A 105 9.51 14.97 4.44
N GLY A 106 9.17 13.69 4.42
CA GLY A 106 8.12 13.14 5.29
C GLY A 106 8.42 13.41 6.77
N LYS A 107 9.66 13.24 7.22
CA LYS A 107 10.10 13.53 8.60
C LYS A 107 10.13 15.02 8.88
N GLN A 108 10.64 15.85 7.97
CA GLN A 108 10.64 17.31 8.08
C GLN A 108 9.21 17.86 8.31
N TYR A 109 8.23 17.33 7.59
CA TYR A 109 6.82 17.69 7.76
C TYR A 109 6.12 16.89 8.88
N LYS A 110 6.87 16.12 9.68
CA LYS A 110 6.38 15.35 10.83
C LYS A 110 5.25 14.38 10.45
N VAL A 111 5.34 13.74 9.29
CA VAL A 111 4.40 12.67 8.90
C VAL A 111 4.57 11.50 9.90
N PRO A 112 3.51 11.07 10.59
CA PRO A 112 3.66 10.12 11.70
C PRO A 112 4.07 8.71 11.25
N TYR A 113 3.76 8.33 10.00
CA TYR A 113 4.06 7.00 9.49
C TYR A 113 4.47 7.06 8.01
N ILE A 114 5.68 6.60 7.72
CA ILE A 114 6.25 6.58 6.38
C ILE A 114 6.58 5.15 6.02
N SER A 115 6.07 4.67 4.89
CA SER A 115 6.27 3.31 4.40
C SER A 115 6.64 3.30 2.93
N ILE A 116 7.34 2.24 2.50
CA ILE A 116 7.66 1.98 1.10
C ILE A 116 7.05 0.65 0.67
N THR A 117 6.51 0.58 -0.54
CA THR A 117 6.15 -0.69 -1.20
C THR A 117 7.12 -0.95 -2.34
N THR A 118 7.75 -2.11 -2.34
CA THR A 118 8.78 -2.48 -3.31
C THR A 118 8.77 -3.98 -3.60
N ASN A 119 9.30 -4.36 -4.76
CA ASN A 119 9.60 -5.76 -5.09
C ASN A 119 10.93 -6.26 -4.48
N ALA A 120 11.66 -5.39 -3.79
CA ALA A 120 12.93 -5.63 -3.11
C ALA A 120 14.13 -6.06 -3.98
N ASN A 121 13.97 -6.21 -5.29
CA ASN A 121 15.07 -6.68 -6.18
C ASN A 121 16.20 -5.66 -6.38
N LEU A 122 15.99 -4.41 -6.02
CA LEU A 122 16.99 -3.34 -6.09
C LEU A 122 17.43 -2.84 -4.71
N LEU A 123 16.95 -3.46 -3.63
CA LEU A 123 17.37 -3.16 -2.28
C LEU A 123 18.70 -3.86 -1.96
N THR A 124 19.65 -3.09 -1.50
CA THR A 124 20.87 -3.55 -0.84
C THR A 124 20.78 -3.24 0.65
N GLU A 125 21.62 -3.85 1.48
CA GLU A 125 21.69 -3.55 2.91
C GLU A 125 21.92 -2.05 3.15
N GLU A 126 22.85 -1.43 2.40
CA GLU A 126 23.13 0.00 2.44
C GLU A 126 21.88 0.87 2.15
N LYS A 127 21.17 0.57 1.04
CA LYS A 127 19.94 1.31 0.70
C LYS A 127 18.85 1.17 1.76
N ILE A 128 18.71 -0.03 2.35
CA ILE A 128 17.76 -0.27 3.45
C ILE A 128 18.16 0.59 4.64
N GLU A 129 19.44 0.58 5.02
CA GLU A 129 19.95 1.34 6.15
C GLU A 129 19.80 2.84 5.95
N ASP A 130 20.07 3.38 4.76
CA ASP A 130 19.89 4.79 4.44
C ASP A 130 18.45 5.25 4.60
N LEU A 131 17.48 4.43 4.14
CA LEU A 131 16.05 4.68 4.33
C LEU A 131 15.66 4.67 5.81
N LEU A 132 16.25 3.76 6.60
CA LEU A 132 16.01 3.68 8.05
C LEU A 132 16.60 4.88 8.78
N LYS A 133 17.83 5.30 8.45
CA LYS A 133 18.46 6.52 8.98
C LYS A 133 17.63 7.76 8.67
N ALA A 134 17.03 7.85 7.49
CA ALA A 134 16.11 8.93 7.12
C ALA A 134 14.78 8.88 7.89
N GLY A 135 14.47 7.76 8.57
CA GLY A 135 13.30 7.60 9.44
C GLY A 135 12.12 6.85 8.82
N LEU A 136 12.36 5.94 7.87
CA LEU A 136 11.33 5.04 7.34
C LEU A 136 10.80 4.12 8.46
N ASN A 137 9.48 3.92 8.49
CA ASN A 137 8.84 3.09 9.52
C ASN A 137 8.52 1.68 9.05
N GLU A 138 8.27 1.46 7.74
CA GLU A 138 7.86 0.15 7.24
C GLU A 138 8.31 -0.09 5.79
N PHE A 139 8.79 -1.30 5.54
CA PHE A 139 8.91 -1.87 4.21
C PHE A 139 7.73 -2.83 3.96
N THR A 140 6.96 -2.60 2.91
CA THR A 140 5.97 -3.54 2.36
C THR A 140 6.59 -4.21 1.14
N ILE A 141 6.82 -5.52 1.22
CA ILE A 141 7.53 -6.30 0.21
C ILE A 141 6.53 -7.13 -0.59
N SER A 142 6.49 -6.92 -1.90
CA SER A 142 5.63 -7.71 -2.80
C SER A 142 6.24 -9.09 -3.03
N LEU A 143 5.41 -10.13 -2.87
CA LEU A 143 5.81 -11.52 -3.04
C LEU A 143 4.68 -12.31 -3.74
N HIS A 144 5.03 -13.06 -4.80
CA HIS A 144 4.04 -13.82 -5.59
C HIS A 144 4.51 -15.25 -5.90
N GLY A 145 5.31 -15.82 -5.02
CA GLY A 145 5.80 -17.19 -5.11
C GLY A 145 6.71 -17.47 -3.92
N VAL A 146 6.67 -18.67 -3.36
CA VAL A 146 7.47 -19.07 -2.18
C VAL A 146 8.80 -19.67 -2.61
N THR A 147 8.80 -20.44 -3.69
CA THR A 147 10.02 -21.05 -4.26
C THR A 147 10.66 -20.13 -5.29
N LYS A 148 11.95 -20.39 -5.61
CA LYS A 148 12.64 -19.67 -6.68
C LYS A 148 11.88 -19.76 -8.01
N GLU A 149 11.43 -20.95 -8.35
CA GLU A 149 10.75 -21.22 -9.61
C GLU A 149 9.43 -20.42 -9.71
N SER A 150 8.56 -20.55 -8.72
CA SER A 150 7.27 -19.84 -8.72
C SER A 150 7.45 -18.31 -8.67
N TYR A 151 8.40 -17.84 -7.85
CA TYR A 151 8.71 -16.41 -7.72
C TYR A 151 9.16 -15.81 -9.05
N GLU A 152 10.20 -16.39 -9.70
CA GLU A 152 10.77 -15.85 -10.94
C GLU A 152 9.84 -16.06 -12.15
N ASN A 153 9.03 -17.14 -12.14
CA ASN A 153 8.02 -17.38 -13.17
C ASN A 153 6.88 -16.34 -13.14
N PHE A 154 6.42 -15.96 -11.95
CA PHE A 154 5.30 -15.03 -11.82
C PHE A 154 5.75 -13.56 -11.78
N MET A 155 6.83 -13.27 -11.08
CA MET A 155 7.47 -11.95 -11.04
C MET A 155 8.56 -11.87 -12.11
N LYS A 156 8.19 -11.91 -13.38
CA LYS A 156 9.12 -11.89 -14.51
C LYS A 156 10.17 -10.78 -14.39
N LYS A 157 11.42 -11.11 -14.74
CA LYS A 157 12.63 -10.30 -14.57
C LYS A 157 13.07 -10.14 -13.10
N ALA A 158 12.42 -10.75 -12.15
CA ALA A 158 12.89 -10.79 -10.78
C ALA A 158 14.07 -11.79 -10.63
N ASN A 159 14.88 -11.57 -9.60
CA ASN A 159 15.94 -12.47 -9.20
C ASN A 159 15.70 -12.86 -7.74
N TYR A 160 15.45 -14.14 -7.50
CA TYR A 160 15.13 -14.68 -6.17
C TYR A 160 16.27 -14.52 -5.17
N GLU A 161 17.51 -14.64 -5.61
CA GLU A 161 18.68 -14.47 -4.75
C GLU A 161 18.81 -13.02 -4.24
N LYS A 162 18.59 -12.03 -5.12
CA LYS A 162 18.55 -10.61 -4.72
C LYS A 162 17.46 -10.36 -3.69
N PHE A 163 16.27 -10.94 -3.88
CA PHE A 163 15.18 -10.87 -2.92
C PHE A 163 15.58 -11.48 -1.57
N GLN A 164 16.17 -12.69 -1.57
CA GLN A 164 16.64 -13.35 -0.35
C GLN A 164 17.72 -12.54 0.38
N ASN A 165 18.62 -11.88 -0.36
CA ASN A 165 19.66 -11.04 0.24
C ASN A 165 19.04 -9.81 0.92
N ALA A 166 18.05 -9.15 0.30
CA ALA A 166 17.30 -8.07 0.95
C ALA A 166 16.58 -8.57 2.21
N PHE A 167 15.99 -9.77 2.15
CA PHE A 167 15.32 -10.39 3.30
C PHE A 167 16.26 -10.67 4.47
N LYS A 168 17.48 -11.18 4.20
CA LYS A 168 18.52 -11.36 5.20
C LYS A 168 18.98 -10.03 5.80
N ALA A 169 19.10 -8.98 4.96
CA ALA A 169 19.46 -7.64 5.42
C ALA A 169 18.41 -7.06 6.38
N PHE A 170 17.11 -7.26 6.12
CA PHE A 170 16.06 -6.87 7.07
C PHE A 170 16.25 -7.55 8.43
N ALA A 171 16.45 -8.88 8.46
CA ALA A 171 16.64 -9.62 9.70
C ALA A 171 17.84 -9.12 10.50
N LYS A 172 18.94 -8.77 9.82
CA LYS A 172 20.16 -8.20 10.42
C LYS A 172 19.91 -6.82 10.99
N LEU A 173 19.30 -5.92 10.20
CA LEU A 173 19.10 -4.52 10.58
C LEU A 173 18.05 -4.33 11.68
N LYS A 174 17.13 -5.28 11.88
CA LYS A 174 16.21 -5.31 13.01
C LYS A 174 16.87 -5.33 14.40
N ALA A 175 18.14 -5.77 14.47
CA ALA A 175 18.90 -5.70 15.71
C ALA A 175 19.28 -4.26 16.12
N THR A 176 19.31 -3.33 15.15
CA THR A 176 19.77 -1.94 15.36
C THR A 176 18.66 -0.92 15.21
N TYR A 177 17.69 -1.17 14.32
CA TYR A 177 16.64 -0.22 13.97
C TYR A 177 15.26 -0.75 14.32
N ASP A 178 14.39 0.13 14.83
CA ASP A 178 12.94 -0.16 15.05
C ASP A 178 12.16 0.17 13.78
N PHE A 179 11.82 -0.84 13.01
CA PHE A 179 11.01 -0.73 11.79
C PHE A 179 10.19 -2.00 11.57
N LYS A 180 9.17 -1.89 10.73
CA LYS A 180 8.33 -3.01 10.34
C LYS A 180 8.67 -3.52 8.93
N VAL A 181 8.59 -4.83 8.77
CA VAL A 181 8.60 -5.47 7.46
C VAL A 181 7.29 -6.21 7.28
N ARG A 182 6.56 -5.87 6.23
CA ARG A 182 5.35 -6.55 5.82
C ARG A 182 5.63 -7.33 4.53
N ILE A 183 5.38 -8.61 4.55
CA ILE A 183 5.31 -9.41 3.32
C ILE A 183 3.88 -9.35 2.79
N ASN A 184 3.73 -8.88 1.57
CA ASN A 184 2.46 -8.83 0.87
C ASN A 184 2.42 -9.96 -0.17
N TYR A 185 1.90 -11.11 0.26
CA TYR A 185 1.75 -12.28 -0.60
C TYR A 185 0.45 -12.22 -1.38
N THR A 186 0.55 -12.14 -2.71
CA THR A 186 -0.63 -12.21 -3.58
C THR A 186 -0.71 -13.61 -4.15
N PHE A 187 -1.79 -14.34 -3.80
CA PHE A 187 -2.01 -15.68 -4.28
C PHE A 187 -2.97 -15.74 -5.48
N ASN A 188 -2.78 -16.76 -6.28
CA ASN A 188 -3.64 -17.23 -7.38
C ASN A 188 -3.73 -18.76 -7.32
N LYS A 189 -4.35 -19.41 -8.33
CA LYS A 189 -4.44 -20.87 -8.38
C LYS A 189 -3.08 -21.56 -8.42
N ASP A 190 -2.08 -20.95 -9.05
CA ASP A 190 -0.78 -21.60 -9.31
C ASP A 190 0.10 -21.61 -8.06
N ASN A 191 -0.02 -20.61 -7.17
CA ASN A 191 0.89 -20.42 -6.03
C ASN A 191 0.20 -20.55 -4.66
N PHE A 192 -1.11 -20.78 -4.60
CA PHE A 192 -1.86 -20.84 -3.34
C PHE A 192 -1.34 -21.93 -2.41
N TYR A 193 -1.13 -23.13 -2.94
CA TYR A 193 -0.71 -24.28 -2.12
C TYR A 193 0.73 -24.21 -1.64
N GLU A 194 1.53 -23.30 -2.17
CA GLU A 194 2.90 -23.04 -1.66
C GLU A 194 2.88 -22.37 -0.28
N LEU A 195 1.78 -21.74 0.09
CA LEU A 195 1.64 -21.07 1.41
C LEU A 195 1.91 -22.03 2.59
N LYS A 196 1.64 -23.32 2.45
CA LYS A 196 1.95 -24.35 3.47
C LYS A 196 3.45 -24.41 3.82
N ASP A 197 4.33 -24.06 2.85
CA ASP A 197 5.78 -24.10 2.99
C ASP A 197 6.38 -22.71 3.25
N PHE A 198 5.53 -21.66 3.40
CA PHE A 198 5.97 -20.28 3.54
C PHE A 198 7.02 -20.11 4.65
N PHE A 199 6.77 -20.61 5.85
CA PHE A 199 7.68 -20.48 7.00
C PHE A 199 8.93 -21.36 6.91
N LYS A 200 8.98 -22.33 5.98
CA LYS A 200 10.21 -23.09 5.68
C LYS A 200 11.18 -22.25 4.85
N HIS A 201 10.66 -21.37 3.99
CA HIS A 201 11.45 -20.53 3.10
C HIS A 201 11.79 -19.16 3.68
N PHE A 202 10.92 -18.62 4.55
CA PHE A 202 11.05 -17.27 5.11
C PHE A 202 11.08 -17.32 6.63
N SER A 203 12.25 -17.01 7.20
CA SER A 203 12.43 -16.95 8.65
C SER A 203 11.55 -15.84 9.26
N ALA A 204 10.80 -16.16 10.28
CA ALA A 204 9.97 -15.24 11.06
C ALA A 204 10.75 -14.03 11.60
N LYS A 205 12.07 -14.11 11.75
CA LYS A 205 12.92 -12.99 12.19
C LYS A 205 13.02 -11.86 11.17
N GLY A 206 12.71 -12.14 9.89
CA GLY A 206 12.84 -11.16 8.80
C GLY A 206 11.65 -10.22 8.63
N PHE A 207 10.48 -10.53 9.22
CA PHE A 207 9.26 -9.73 9.01
C PHE A 207 8.33 -9.74 10.24
N ASP A 208 7.41 -8.78 10.30
CA ASP A 208 6.48 -8.57 11.42
C ASP A 208 5.03 -8.82 11.01
N ILE A 209 4.75 -8.73 9.71
CA ILE A 209 3.39 -8.76 9.19
C ILE A 209 3.37 -9.62 7.93
N LEU A 210 2.48 -10.60 7.90
CA LEU A 210 2.15 -11.35 6.70
C LEU A 210 0.77 -10.95 6.22
N GLN A 211 0.72 -10.28 5.08
CA GLN A 211 -0.53 -9.97 4.40
C GLN A 211 -0.73 -10.95 3.25
N ILE A 212 -1.83 -11.70 3.31
CA ILE A 212 -2.24 -12.65 2.26
C ILE A 212 -3.47 -12.09 1.58
N ARG A 213 -3.43 -11.96 0.28
CA ARG A 213 -4.55 -11.45 -0.51
C ARG A 213 -4.68 -12.18 -1.83
N PRO A 214 -5.91 -12.32 -2.35
CA PRO A 214 -6.11 -12.90 -3.66
C PRO A 214 -5.63 -11.98 -4.77
N ILE A 215 -5.32 -12.59 -5.90
CA ILE A 215 -5.04 -11.88 -7.14
C ILE A 215 -6.25 -11.06 -7.59
N GLN A 216 -5.99 -9.88 -8.13
CA GLN A 216 -7.01 -9.03 -8.74
C GLN A 216 -6.52 -8.52 -10.09
N LYS A 217 -7.43 -8.40 -11.05
CA LYS A 217 -7.11 -7.83 -12.36
C LYS A 217 -6.90 -6.33 -12.23
N ILE A 218 -5.70 -5.87 -12.59
CA ILE A 218 -5.32 -4.45 -12.60
C ILE A 218 -4.87 -4.08 -14.02
N GLY A 219 -5.78 -3.52 -14.78
CA GLY A 219 -5.52 -3.15 -16.17
C GLY A 219 -5.44 -4.35 -17.12
N ASN A 220 -4.77 -4.17 -18.25
CA ASN A 220 -4.48 -5.21 -19.21
C ASN A 220 -3.23 -5.97 -18.79
N THR A 221 -3.29 -7.29 -18.67
CA THR A 221 -2.20 -8.09 -18.10
C THR A 221 -2.00 -9.38 -18.88
N GLU A 222 -0.81 -9.95 -18.78
CA GLU A 222 -0.50 -11.25 -19.37
C GLU A 222 -1.25 -12.41 -18.68
N TYR A 223 -1.53 -12.28 -17.38
CA TYR A 223 -2.25 -13.30 -16.62
C TYR A 223 -3.75 -13.14 -16.82
N ASN A 224 -4.43 -14.23 -17.18
CA ASN A 224 -5.84 -14.21 -17.54
C ASN A 224 -6.75 -15.02 -16.58
N ASP A 225 -6.18 -15.87 -15.72
CA ASP A 225 -6.93 -16.72 -14.79
C ASP A 225 -7.06 -16.06 -13.40
N PHE A 226 -7.98 -15.12 -13.28
CA PHE A 226 -8.27 -14.42 -12.01
C PHE A 226 -9.35 -15.12 -11.18
N ASP A 227 -9.97 -16.19 -11.69
CA ASP A 227 -10.94 -16.96 -10.95
C ASP A 227 -10.24 -17.85 -9.91
N ILE A 228 -10.56 -17.63 -8.65
CA ILE A 228 -10.03 -18.36 -7.49
C ILE A 228 -11.12 -19.18 -6.78
N SER A 229 -12.29 -19.33 -7.36
CA SER A 229 -13.44 -20.05 -6.76
C SER A 229 -13.11 -21.49 -6.38
N SER A 230 -12.25 -22.15 -7.17
CA SER A 230 -11.77 -23.51 -6.87
C SER A 230 -11.01 -23.63 -5.54
N LEU A 231 -10.51 -22.51 -4.99
CA LEU A 231 -9.76 -22.47 -3.74
C LEU A 231 -10.65 -22.26 -2.51
N GLU A 232 -11.95 -21.97 -2.68
CA GLU A 232 -12.86 -21.63 -1.57
C GLU A 232 -12.91 -22.72 -0.50
N LYS A 233 -12.89 -23.99 -0.91
CA LYS A 233 -12.95 -25.13 0.00
C LYS A 233 -11.68 -25.27 0.86
N ASP A 234 -10.51 -25.01 0.29
CA ASP A 234 -9.22 -25.26 0.94
C ASP A 234 -8.71 -24.01 1.67
N TYR A 235 -9.20 -22.82 1.31
CA TYR A 235 -8.77 -21.55 1.84
C TYR A 235 -8.86 -21.45 3.38
N PRO A 236 -9.99 -21.81 4.04
CA PRO A 236 -10.11 -21.68 5.50
C PRO A 236 -9.09 -22.54 6.25
N LYS A 237 -8.83 -23.75 5.76
CA LYS A 237 -7.83 -24.65 6.35
C LYS A 237 -6.43 -24.07 6.22
N MET A 238 -6.05 -23.62 5.00
CA MET A 238 -4.75 -23.00 4.73
C MET A 238 -4.51 -21.79 5.63
N ILE A 239 -5.48 -20.88 5.72
CA ILE A 239 -5.35 -19.67 6.55
C ILE A 239 -5.29 -20.00 8.04
N SER A 240 -5.99 -21.05 8.49
CA SER A 240 -5.90 -21.51 9.88
C SER A 240 -4.50 -22.02 10.24
N GLU A 241 -3.87 -22.79 9.35
CA GLU A 241 -2.48 -23.27 9.51
C GLU A 241 -1.48 -22.10 9.54
N ILE A 242 -1.60 -21.16 8.61
CA ILE A 242 -0.77 -19.95 8.57
C ILE A 242 -0.99 -19.11 9.84
N ARG A 243 -2.23 -18.98 10.30
CA ARG A 243 -2.56 -18.24 11.53
C ARG A 243 -1.88 -18.82 12.76
N ALA A 244 -1.88 -20.15 12.89
CA ALA A 244 -1.19 -20.82 13.98
C ALA A 244 0.31 -20.49 13.99
N ASN A 245 0.98 -20.61 12.83
CA ASN A 245 2.39 -20.23 12.67
C ASN A 245 2.64 -18.73 12.97
N CYS A 246 1.74 -17.85 12.53
CA CYS A 246 1.87 -16.42 12.81
C CYS A 246 1.76 -16.13 14.32
N ILE A 247 0.84 -16.78 15.04
CA ILE A 247 0.67 -16.62 16.48
C ILE A 247 1.93 -17.10 17.22
N GLU A 248 2.43 -18.29 16.89
CA GLU A 248 3.64 -18.85 17.48
C GLU A 248 4.86 -17.94 17.31
N ASN A 249 4.97 -17.27 16.17
CA ASN A 249 6.11 -16.40 15.83
C ASN A 249 5.84 -14.90 16.09
N HIS A 250 4.75 -14.54 16.75
CA HIS A 250 4.36 -13.14 17.04
C HIS A 250 4.23 -12.26 15.79
N ILE A 251 3.81 -12.83 14.65
CA ILE A 251 3.59 -12.15 13.37
C ILE A 251 2.12 -11.76 13.27
N ILE A 252 1.86 -10.54 12.83
CA ILE A 252 0.50 -10.06 12.53
C ILE A 252 0.06 -10.67 11.20
N LEU A 253 -1.02 -11.46 11.21
CA LEU A 253 -1.64 -11.95 9.99
C LEU A 253 -2.72 -10.97 9.51
N MET A 254 -2.68 -10.65 8.21
CA MET A 254 -3.69 -9.88 7.51
C MET A 254 -4.17 -10.71 6.32
N ALA A 255 -5.34 -11.33 6.45
CA ALA A 255 -5.94 -12.16 5.42
C ALA A 255 -7.47 -12.04 5.45
N PRO A 256 -8.17 -12.19 4.31
CA PRO A 256 -9.63 -12.32 4.29
C PRO A 256 -10.08 -13.55 5.11
N GLU A 257 -11.23 -13.46 5.76
CA GLU A 257 -11.79 -14.63 6.47
C GLU A 257 -12.23 -15.71 5.50
N THR A 258 -12.87 -15.29 4.40
CA THR A 258 -13.36 -16.16 3.33
C THR A 258 -13.12 -15.53 1.97
N LEU A 259 -13.05 -16.32 0.91
CA LEU A 259 -12.93 -15.80 -0.46
C LEU A 259 -14.26 -15.24 -0.98
N SER A 260 -15.39 -15.74 -0.50
CA SER A 260 -16.72 -15.25 -0.88
C SER A 260 -16.99 -13.80 -0.44
N THR A 261 -16.35 -13.33 0.63
CA THR A 261 -16.46 -11.92 1.06
C THR A 261 -15.80 -10.95 0.07
N LEU A 262 -14.92 -11.45 -0.79
CA LEU A 262 -14.21 -10.66 -1.81
C LEU A 262 -14.98 -10.54 -3.13
N GLN A 263 -15.91 -11.46 -3.39
CA GLN A 263 -16.78 -11.44 -4.58
C GLN A 263 -18.04 -10.59 -4.38
N GLY A 264 -18.40 -10.28 -3.13
CA GLY A 264 -19.48 -9.36 -2.80
C GLY A 264 -19.18 -7.95 -3.25
N GLU A 265 -20.24 -7.16 -3.53
CA GLU A 265 -20.17 -5.75 -3.94
C GLU A 265 -19.06 -5.02 -3.17
N ASN A 266 -18.07 -4.53 -3.90
CA ASN A 266 -16.98 -3.71 -3.37
C ASN A 266 -17.51 -2.70 -2.35
N GLN A 267 -17.35 -2.99 -1.05
CA GLN A 267 -17.66 -2.03 0.01
C GLN A 267 -16.54 -0.98 0.06
N SER A 268 -16.52 -0.10 -0.95
CA SER A 268 -15.61 1.03 -0.91
C SER A 268 -15.87 1.80 0.37
N SER A 269 -14.81 2.09 1.10
CA SER A 269 -14.93 3.00 2.23
C SER A 269 -15.43 4.33 1.68
N LEU A 270 -16.65 4.72 2.00
CA LEU A 270 -17.30 5.96 1.49
C LEU A 270 -16.46 7.22 1.76
N ILE A 271 -15.50 7.12 2.68
CA ILE A 271 -14.55 8.21 2.99
C ILE A 271 -13.26 8.14 2.15
N PHE A 272 -13.09 7.13 1.28
CA PHE A 272 -11.85 6.90 0.54
C PHE A 272 -11.44 8.13 -0.29
N ASP A 273 -12.36 8.72 -1.03
CA ASP A 273 -12.09 9.90 -1.86
C ASP A 273 -11.65 11.14 -1.07
N TYR A 274 -11.92 11.15 0.22
CA TYR A 274 -11.56 12.25 1.13
C TYR A 274 -10.30 11.98 1.94
N THR A 275 -9.80 10.76 1.95
CA THR A 275 -8.66 10.34 2.77
C THR A 275 -7.50 9.79 1.95
N PHE A 276 -7.77 9.12 0.82
CA PHE A 276 -6.76 8.55 -0.05
C PHE A 276 -6.29 9.59 -1.07
N CYS A 277 -5.01 9.92 -1.03
CA CYS A 277 -4.40 10.92 -1.88
C CYS A 277 -3.32 10.26 -2.73
N TYR A 278 -3.60 10.03 -4.02
CA TYR A 278 -2.63 9.49 -4.96
C TYR A 278 -1.89 10.60 -5.70
N VAL A 279 -0.56 10.50 -5.75
CA VAL A 279 0.33 11.49 -6.35
C VAL A 279 1.38 10.81 -7.18
N SER A 280 1.54 11.24 -8.41
CA SER A 280 2.59 10.82 -9.32
C SER A 280 3.02 11.99 -10.21
N PRO A 281 4.10 11.88 -11.00
CA PRO A 281 4.51 12.94 -11.93
C PRO A 281 3.42 13.38 -12.91
N ASN A 282 2.51 12.46 -13.27
CA ASN A 282 1.47 12.67 -14.28
C ASN A 282 0.07 12.88 -13.68
N LYS A 283 -0.12 12.62 -12.39
CA LYS A 283 -1.44 12.68 -11.75
C LYS A 283 -1.33 13.16 -10.33
N PHE A 284 -2.11 14.19 -10.04
CA PHE A 284 -2.31 14.64 -8.67
C PHE A 284 -3.74 14.34 -8.20
N TRP A 285 -3.89 14.06 -6.92
CA TRP A 285 -5.08 13.55 -6.24
C TRP A 285 -6.42 14.10 -6.71
N LYS A 286 -6.53 15.43 -6.75
CA LYS A 286 -7.78 16.11 -7.15
C LYS A 286 -7.55 16.97 -8.37
N GLU A 287 -8.47 16.89 -9.29
CA GLU A 287 -8.54 17.81 -10.40
C GLU A 287 -8.73 19.24 -9.90
N GLY A 288 -8.04 20.19 -10.52
CA GLY A 288 -8.06 21.60 -10.12
C GLY A 288 -7.29 21.95 -8.83
N PHE A 289 -6.58 21.01 -8.22
CA PHE A 289 -5.64 21.31 -7.14
C PHE A 289 -4.26 21.65 -7.71
N ASN A 290 -3.94 22.93 -7.74
CA ASN A 290 -2.65 23.40 -8.21
C ASN A 290 -1.59 23.27 -7.09
N TRP A 291 -1.13 22.05 -6.87
CA TRP A 291 -0.19 21.70 -5.80
C TRP A 291 1.16 22.43 -5.88
N ARG A 292 1.51 23.03 -7.04
CA ARG A 292 2.73 23.82 -7.18
C ARG A 292 2.62 25.21 -6.55
N GLU A 293 1.41 25.75 -6.43
CA GLU A 293 1.16 27.11 -5.98
C GLU A 293 0.36 27.18 -4.68
N GLU A 294 -0.49 26.19 -4.40
CA GLU A 294 -1.38 26.20 -3.24
C GLU A 294 -1.16 24.99 -2.32
N SER A 295 -1.41 25.17 -1.03
CA SER A 295 -1.47 24.05 -0.08
C SER A 295 -2.83 23.37 -0.11
N PHE A 296 -2.92 22.13 0.43
CA PHE A 296 -4.22 21.47 0.62
C PHE A 296 -5.16 22.30 1.49
N ASN A 297 -4.64 23.08 2.44
CA ASN A 297 -5.50 23.95 3.26
C ASN A 297 -6.12 25.07 2.41
N ASP A 298 -5.38 25.66 1.47
CA ASP A 298 -5.89 26.72 0.60
C ASP A 298 -6.89 26.14 -0.41
N TYR A 299 -6.53 25.04 -1.08
CA TYR A 299 -7.44 24.31 -1.95
C TYR A 299 -8.73 23.91 -1.24
N SER A 300 -8.63 23.36 -0.04
CA SER A 300 -9.80 22.91 0.72
C SER A 300 -10.75 24.04 1.11
N LYS A 301 -10.24 25.23 1.38
CA LYS A 301 -11.05 26.43 1.61
C LYS A 301 -11.78 26.85 0.31
N LYS A 302 -11.04 26.89 -0.80
CA LYS A 302 -11.55 27.29 -2.12
C LYS A 302 -12.75 26.44 -2.57
N ILE A 303 -12.73 25.12 -2.32
CA ILE A 303 -13.80 24.22 -2.73
C ILE A 303 -14.83 23.91 -1.63
N GLY A 304 -14.76 24.54 -0.48
CA GLY A 304 -15.70 24.30 0.62
C GLY A 304 -15.59 22.90 1.22
N TRP A 305 -14.37 22.35 1.35
CA TRP A 305 -14.12 20.97 1.80
C TRP A 305 -14.79 20.63 3.15
N SER A 306 -14.82 21.58 4.09
CA SER A 306 -15.51 21.40 5.37
C SER A 306 -17.01 21.16 5.19
N GLN A 307 -17.65 21.94 4.32
CA GLN A 307 -19.09 21.81 4.02
C GLN A 307 -19.37 20.47 3.34
N LEU A 308 -18.49 20.04 2.41
CA LEU A 308 -18.60 18.73 1.75
C LEU A 308 -18.53 17.59 2.75
N LEU A 309 -17.55 17.60 3.67
CA LEU A 309 -17.42 16.58 4.72
C LEU A 309 -18.63 16.56 5.65
N PHE A 310 -19.11 17.73 6.07
CA PHE A 310 -20.27 17.86 6.94
C PHE A 310 -21.55 17.35 6.26
N SER A 311 -21.83 17.82 5.04
CA SER A 311 -23.04 17.42 4.30
C SER A 311 -23.06 15.92 4.00
N ASN A 312 -21.93 15.32 3.68
CA ASN A 312 -21.84 13.89 3.42
C ASN A 312 -22.14 13.01 4.64
N ALA A 313 -22.02 13.55 5.87
CA ALA A 313 -22.45 12.84 7.06
C ALA A 313 -23.96 12.58 7.10
N PHE A 314 -24.76 13.37 6.37
CA PHE A 314 -26.22 13.28 6.36
C PHE A 314 -26.79 12.64 5.09
N LYS A 315 -25.97 12.42 4.05
CA LYS A 315 -26.37 11.73 2.83
C LYS A 315 -26.63 10.25 3.07
N SER A 316 -27.45 9.64 2.24
CA SER A 316 -27.64 8.20 2.22
C SER A 316 -26.42 7.46 1.66
N LYS A 317 -26.26 6.17 1.98
CA LYS A 317 -25.18 5.34 1.42
C LYS A 317 -25.25 5.26 -0.11
N SER A 318 -26.45 5.24 -0.69
CA SER A 318 -26.65 5.19 -2.15
C SER A 318 -26.13 6.44 -2.83
N GLU A 319 -26.39 7.62 -2.28
CA GLU A 319 -25.85 8.89 -2.81
C GLU A 319 -24.32 8.95 -2.74
N LEU A 320 -23.72 8.36 -1.70
CA LEU A 320 -22.28 8.34 -1.52
C LEU A 320 -21.57 7.26 -2.36
N LYS A 321 -22.23 6.14 -2.65
CA LYS A 321 -21.67 5.06 -3.50
C LYS A 321 -21.35 5.53 -4.92
N THR A 322 -22.07 6.50 -5.45
CA THR A 322 -21.82 7.09 -6.78
C THR A 322 -20.50 7.87 -6.85
N LEU A 323 -19.90 8.20 -5.71
CA LEU A 323 -18.68 9.01 -5.60
C LEU A 323 -17.39 8.17 -5.54
N SER A 324 -17.50 6.83 -5.35
CA SER A 324 -16.32 6.01 -5.04
C SER A 324 -16.37 4.66 -5.74
N ASN A 325 -15.69 4.56 -6.88
CA ASN A 325 -15.52 3.32 -7.67
C ASN A 325 -14.11 2.72 -7.56
N ARG A 326 -13.44 2.71 -6.41
CA ARG A 326 -12.04 2.26 -6.35
C ARG A 326 -11.77 1.24 -5.25
N LEU A 327 -11.06 0.20 -5.70
CA LEU A 327 -10.29 -0.86 -5.03
C LEU A 327 -10.37 -0.85 -3.50
N ASN A 328 -11.04 -1.86 -2.96
CA ASN A 328 -11.08 -2.13 -1.53
C ASN A 328 -10.25 -3.34 -1.21
N TYR A 329 -9.39 -3.16 -0.24
CA TYR A 329 -8.80 -4.27 0.48
C TYR A 329 -9.47 -4.34 1.85
N GLU A 330 -10.22 -5.39 2.12
CA GLU A 330 -10.55 -5.72 3.49
C GLU A 330 -9.32 -6.35 4.13
N ILE A 331 -8.89 -5.75 5.22
CA ILE A 331 -7.73 -6.21 5.99
C ILE A 331 -8.27 -6.62 7.34
N GLU A 332 -8.13 -7.90 7.66
CA GLU A 332 -8.41 -8.40 9.00
C GLU A 332 -7.14 -8.48 9.82
N PHE A 333 -7.23 -7.95 11.03
CA PHE A 333 -6.18 -8.07 12.03
C PHE A 333 -6.66 -9.06 13.09
N ASN A 334 -5.82 -10.00 13.45
CA ASN A 334 -6.02 -10.86 14.60
C ASN A 334 -5.55 -10.17 15.89
#